data_b85a81ab25f7001964dda209a59e4bd8
#
_entry.id   b85a81ab25f7001964dda209a59e4bd8
#
_cell.length_a   1.000
_cell.length_b   1.000
_cell.length_c   1.000
_cell.angle_alpha   90.00
_cell.angle_beta   90.00
_cell.angle_gamma   90.00
#
_symmetry.space_group_name_H-M   'P 1'
#
loop_
_entity.id
_entity.type
_entity.pdbx_description
1 polymer ?
#
loop_
_entity_poly.entity_id
_entity_poly.type
_entity_poly.pdbx_seq_one_letter_code
_entity_poly.pdbx_strand_id
1 'polypeptide(L)'
;MRRVVVTGLGIVSSIGTGQDEVTASLREAKSGISFAPDYAELGFRSQVHGDPGIDWESMVDRRAARFLAEGTAYGHIAMEQAIADSGLAENEVSNDRTGIIVGSGGPSTKAIINAAEITREKGPKRVGPFAVPMAICS
;
A
#
# COMPACT_ATOMS: atom_id res chain seq x y z
N MET A 1 7.51 11.69 33.33
CA MET A 1 7.52 11.54 31.86
C MET A 1 6.62 10.37 31.50
N ARG A 2 5.67 10.51 30.57
CA ARG A 2 4.84 9.37 30.11
C ARG A 2 5.69 8.48 29.21
N ARG A 3 5.69 7.17 29.47
CA ARG A 3 6.34 6.19 28.59
C ARG A 3 5.45 5.90 27.39
N VAL A 4 6.06 5.83 26.21
CA VAL A 4 5.40 5.42 24.96
C VAL A 4 6.05 4.12 24.52
N VAL A 5 5.24 3.17 24.08
CA VAL A 5 5.68 1.86 23.61
C VAL A 5 5.09 1.57 22.23
N VAL A 6 5.81 0.79 21.44
CA VAL A 6 5.29 0.19 20.20
C VAL A 6 4.66 -1.13 20.59
N THR A 7 3.40 -1.32 20.21
CA THR A 7 2.61 -2.51 20.57
C THR A 7 2.39 -3.47 19.42
N GLY A 8 2.56 -3.02 18.17
CA GLY A 8 2.40 -3.87 17.01
C GLY A 8 3.09 -3.28 15.79
N LEU A 9 3.53 -4.15 14.90
CA LEU A 9 4.19 -3.82 13.65
C LEU A 9 3.52 -4.54 12.48
N GLY A 10 3.39 -3.84 11.36
CA GLY A 10 2.95 -4.42 10.10
C GLY A 10 3.81 -3.89 8.96
N ILE A 11 4.11 -4.76 8.00
CA ILE A 11 5.08 -4.47 6.93
C ILE A 11 4.57 -5.08 5.62
N VAL A 12 4.59 -4.27 4.56
CA VAL A 12 4.52 -4.72 3.17
C VAL A 12 5.70 -4.11 2.43
N SER A 13 6.56 -4.93 1.89
CA SER A 13 7.78 -4.49 1.22
C SER A 13 8.25 -5.48 0.15
N SER A 14 9.19 -5.05 -0.69
CA SER A 14 9.80 -5.91 -1.70
C SER A 14 10.65 -7.06 -1.15
N ILE A 15 10.96 -7.06 0.16
CA ILE A 15 11.69 -8.16 0.82
C ILE A 15 10.80 -9.08 1.63
N GLY A 16 9.49 -8.86 1.63
CA GLY A 16 8.51 -9.71 2.30
C GLY A 16 7.29 -8.95 2.81
N THR A 17 6.28 -9.71 3.19
CA THR A 17 5.02 -9.23 3.76
C THR A 17 4.86 -9.82 5.16
N GLY A 18 4.77 -8.93 6.15
CA GLY A 18 4.77 -9.31 7.56
C GLY A 18 6.17 -9.41 8.17
N GLN A 19 6.21 -9.50 9.50
CA GLN A 19 7.46 -9.41 10.27
C GLN A 19 8.41 -10.60 10.02
N ASP A 20 7.86 -11.81 9.90
CA ASP A 20 8.65 -13.03 9.77
C ASP A 20 9.44 -13.07 8.47
N GLU A 21 8.77 -12.80 7.33
CA GLU A 21 9.42 -12.80 6.02
C GLU A 21 10.46 -11.68 5.90
N VAL A 22 10.12 -10.48 6.37
CA VAL A 22 11.05 -9.34 6.34
C VAL A 22 12.25 -9.61 7.23
N THR A 23 12.04 -10.18 8.43
CA THR A 23 13.13 -10.53 9.35
C THR A 23 14.04 -11.60 8.76
N ALA A 24 13.48 -12.64 8.13
CA ALA A 24 14.24 -13.67 7.45
C ALA A 24 15.08 -13.08 6.31
N SER A 25 14.47 -12.26 5.47
CA SER A 25 15.14 -11.59 4.34
C SER A 25 16.29 -10.69 4.80
N LEU A 26 16.10 -9.95 5.90
CA LEU A 26 17.14 -9.10 6.48
C LEU A 26 18.32 -9.94 7.03
N ARG A 27 18.02 -11.06 7.71
CA ARG A 27 19.05 -11.97 8.24
C ARG A 27 19.87 -12.64 7.16
N GLU A 28 19.21 -12.97 6.04
CA GLU A 28 19.82 -13.62 4.88
C GLU A 28 20.45 -12.63 3.89
N ALA A 29 20.35 -11.33 4.15
CA ALA A 29 20.74 -10.26 3.23
C ALA A 29 20.09 -10.40 1.84
N LYS A 30 18.84 -10.88 1.79
CA LYS A 30 18.08 -11.09 0.55
C LYS A 30 17.66 -9.75 -0.04
N SER A 31 18.00 -9.55 -1.31
CA SER A 31 17.57 -8.34 -2.04
C SER A 31 16.11 -8.47 -2.48
N GLY A 32 15.33 -7.40 -2.30
CA GLY A 32 13.99 -7.26 -2.88
C GLY A 32 13.99 -6.51 -4.22
N ILE A 33 15.16 -6.28 -4.80
CA ILE A 33 15.28 -5.61 -6.10
C ILE A 33 15.27 -6.65 -7.21
N SER A 34 14.42 -6.45 -8.20
CA SER A 34 14.26 -7.32 -9.36
C SER A 34 14.32 -6.51 -10.65
N PHE A 35 14.51 -7.22 -11.77
CA PHE A 35 14.44 -6.62 -13.10
C PHE A 35 13.01 -6.19 -13.43
N ALA A 36 12.86 -5.01 -14.02
CA ALA A 36 11.58 -4.41 -14.42
C ALA A 36 11.50 -4.41 -15.97
N PRO A 37 10.84 -5.40 -16.59
CA PRO A 37 10.74 -5.50 -18.05
C PRO A 37 10.15 -4.25 -18.70
N ASP A 38 9.11 -3.69 -18.10
CA ASP A 38 8.43 -2.48 -18.60
C ASP A 38 9.38 -1.28 -18.65
N TYR A 39 10.31 -1.18 -17.69
CA TYR A 39 11.30 -0.10 -17.68
C TYR A 39 12.32 -0.27 -18.81
N ALA A 40 12.67 -1.52 -19.13
CA ALA A 40 13.54 -1.81 -20.24
C ALA A 40 12.89 -1.49 -21.60
N GLU A 41 11.62 -1.87 -21.77
CA GLU A 41 10.82 -1.57 -22.98
C GLU A 41 10.65 -0.07 -23.21
N LEU A 42 10.45 0.69 -22.13
CA LEU A 42 10.32 2.15 -22.17
C LEU A 42 11.67 2.89 -22.27
N GLY A 43 12.79 2.18 -22.27
CA GLY A 43 14.13 2.77 -22.41
C GLY A 43 14.64 3.51 -21.18
N PHE A 44 14.14 3.16 -19.97
CA PHE A 44 14.66 3.74 -18.75
C PHE A 44 16.12 3.33 -18.51
N ARG A 45 16.91 4.25 -17.94
CA ARG A 45 18.29 3.96 -17.54
C ARG A 45 18.38 2.90 -16.45
N SER A 46 17.53 3.01 -15.43
CA SER A 46 17.39 2.01 -14.38
C SER A 46 16.28 1.05 -14.80
N GLN A 47 16.61 -0.23 -14.88
CA GLN A 47 15.69 -1.28 -15.32
C GLN A 47 15.39 -2.24 -14.17
N VAL A 48 15.46 -1.73 -12.93
CA VAL A 48 15.19 -2.49 -11.73
C VAL A 48 14.22 -1.75 -10.83
N HIS A 49 13.46 -2.50 -10.05
CA HIS A 49 12.52 -1.96 -9.07
C HIS A 49 12.45 -2.86 -7.81
N GLY A 50 11.85 -2.34 -6.75
CA GLY A 50 11.43 -3.12 -5.60
C GLY A 50 9.91 -3.24 -5.62
N ASP A 51 9.40 -4.41 -5.99
CA ASP A 51 7.96 -4.70 -6.02
C ASP A 51 7.63 -5.69 -4.89
N PRO A 52 6.63 -5.42 -4.03
CA PRO A 52 6.14 -6.40 -3.06
C PRO A 52 5.62 -7.69 -3.69
N GLY A 53 5.14 -7.66 -4.92
CA GLY A 53 4.69 -8.84 -5.67
C GLY A 53 3.48 -9.55 -5.06
N ILE A 54 2.65 -8.86 -4.31
CA ILE A 54 1.48 -9.42 -3.64
C ILE A 54 0.19 -9.12 -4.41
N ASP A 55 -0.73 -10.07 -4.38
CA ASP A 55 -2.12 -9.86 -4.83
C ASP A 55 -2.91 -9.17 -3.71
N TRP A 56 -2.70 -7.85 -3.58
CA TRP A 56 -3.34 -7.07 -2.53
C TRP A 56 -4.87 -7.05 -2.64
N GLU A 57 -5.44 -7.22 -3.84
CA GLU A 57 -6.90 -7.24 -4.05
C GLU A 57 -7.56 -8.43 -3.34
N SER A 58 -6.85 -9.55 -3.24
CA SER A 58 -7.32 -10.72 -2.50
C SER A 58 -7.15 -10.60 -0.98
N MET A 59 -6.30 -9.68 -0.52
CA MET A 59 -5.95 -9.49 0.90
C MET A 59 -6.82 -8.43 1.58
N VAL A 60 -7.60 -7.67 0.84
CA VAL A 60 -8.41 -6.55 1.36
C VAL A 60 -9.89 -6.83 1.12
N ASP A 61 -10.75 -6.36 2.04
CA ASP A 61 -12.21 -6.46 1.83
C ASP A 61 -12.61 -5.82 0.49
N ARG A 62 -13.44 -6.52 -0.26
CA ARG A 62 -13.85 -6.13 -1.62
C ARG A 62 -14.51 -4.74 -1.68
N ARG A 63 -15.14 -4.29 -0.58
CA ARG A 63 -15.77 -2.96 -0.55
C ARG A 63 -14.71 -1.89 -0.35
N ALA A 64 -13.72 -2.14 0.51
CA ALA A 64 -12.59 -1.26 0.74
C ALA A 64 -11.70 -1.15 -0.52
N ALA A 65 -11.43 -2.25 -1.21
CA ALA A 65 -10.59 -2.30 -2.40
C ALA A 65 -10.99 -1.31 -3.50
N ARG A 66 -12.28 -0.97 -3.60
CA ARG A 66 -12.78 0.00 -4.59
C ARG A 66 -12.26 1.43 -4.40
N PHE A 67 -11.82 1.75 -3.20
CA PHE A 67 -11.36 3.08 -2.82
C PHE A 67 -9.83 3.16 -2.75
N LEU A 68 -9.15 2.01 -2.77
CA LEU A 68 -7.72 1.92 -2.55
C LEU A 68 -6.96 1.90 -3.88
N ALA A 69 -5.91 2.68 -3.95
CA ALA A 69 -4.83 2.43 -4.89
C ALA A 69 -3.82 1.48 -4.24
N GLU A 70 -2.94 0.91 -5.05
CA GLU A 70 -1.96 -0.09 -4.64
C GLU A 70 -1.13 0.33 -3.40
N GLY A 71 -0.53 1.53 -3.40
CA GLY A 71 0.23 2.00 -2.25
C GLY A 71 -0.63 2.20 -0.98
N THR A 72 -1.88 2.64 -1.13
CA THR A 72 -2.83 2.77 -0.01
C THR A 72 -3.26 1.39 0.49
N ALA A 73 -3.42 0.41 -0.40
CA ALA A 73 -3.72 -0.97 -0.04
C ALA A 73 -2.59 -1.60 0.78
N TYR A 74 -1.33 -1.36 0.41
CA TYR A 74 -0.18 -1.81 1.21
C TYR A 74 -0.19 -1.23 2.62
N GLY A 75 -0.50 0.07 2.75
CA GLY A 75 -0.66 0.72 4.05
C GLY A 75 -1.81 0.12 4.88
N HIS A 76 -2.95 -0.20 4.24
CA HIS A 76 -4.08 -0.86 4.87
C HIS A 76 -3.70 -2.25 5.39
N ILE A 77 -3.08 -3.08 4.56
CA ILE A 77 -2.62 -4.42 4.94
C ILE A 77 -1.63 -4.36 6.10
N ALA A 78 -0.65 -3.44 6.02
CA ALA A 78 0.31 -3.27 7.11
C ALA A 78 -0.35 -2.79 8.41
N MET A 79 -1.39 -1.95 8.33
CA MET A 79 -2.16 -1.52 9.49
C MET A 79 -2.92 -2.69 10.13
N GLU A 80 -3.58 -3.53 9.34
CA GLU A 80 -4.26 -4.73 9.85
C GLU A 80 -3.29 -5.69 10.54
N GLN A 81 -2.10 -5.89 9.96
CA GLN A 81 -1.04 -6.68 10.59
C GLN A 81 -0.62 -6.09 11.94
N ALA A 82 -0.40 -4.76 12.00
CA ALA A 82 0.01 -4.08 13.23
C ALA A 82 -1.06 -4.17 14.33
N ILE A 83 -2.33 -4.05 13.96
CA ILE A 83 -3.46 -4.21 14.89
C ILE A 83 -3.49 -5.65 15.43
N ALA A 84 -3.38 -6.65 14.55
CA ALA A 84 -3.36 -8.05 14.96
C ALA A 84 -2.16 -8.37 15.87
N ASP A 85 -0.98 -7.87 15.53
CA ASP A 85 0.25 -8.05 16.32
C ASP A 85 0.17 -7.39 17.70
N SER A 86 -0.53 -6.26 17.80
CA SER A 86 -0.69 -5.54 19.07
C SER A 86 -1.49 -6.30 20.13
N GLY A 87 -2.34 -7.24 19.73
CA GLY A 87 -3.26 -7.96 20.60
C GLY A 87 -4.36 -7.10 21.23
N LEU A 88 -4.54 -5.85 20.78
CA LEU A 88 -5.58 -4.95 21.27
C LEU A 88 -6.96 -5.40 20.80
N ALA A 89 -7.96 -5.26 21.66
CA ALA A 89 -9.35 -5.51 21.29
C ALA A 89 -9.89 -4.37 20.40
N GLU A 90 -10.93 -4.65 19.62
CA GLU A 90 -11.50 -3.70 18.66
C GLU A 90 -11.89 -2.36 19.30
N ASN A 91 -12.48 -2.38 20.49
CA ASN A 91 -12.86 -1.19 21.25
C ASN A 91 -11.66 -0.40 21.81
N GLU A 92 -10.48 -1.01 21.85
CA GLU A 92 -9.23 -0.33 22.21
C GLU A 92 -8.56 0.28 20.99
N VAL A 93 -8.78 -0.30 19.79
CA VAL A 93 -8.28 0.22 18.52
C VAL A 93 -9.16 1.35 18.00
N SER A 94 -10.49 1.22 18.06
CA SER A 94 -11.44 2.21 17.53
C SER A 94 -12.21 2.89 18.66
N ASN A 95 -11.71 4.04 19.12
CA ASN A 95 -12.32 4.86 20.17
C ASN A 95 -11.84 6.32 20.10
N ASP A 96 -12.43 7.21 20.91
CA ASP A 96 -12.15 8.65 20.91
C ASP A 96 -10.71 9.03 21.34
N ARG A 97 -9.92 8.07 21.81
CA ARG A 97 -8.53 8.28 22.25
C ARG A 97 -7.52 7.71 21.28
N THR A 98 -7.99 7.08 20.21
CA THR A 98 -7.15 6.51 19.17
C THR A 98 -7.14 7.43 17.95
N GLY A 99 -5.97 7.73 17.45
CA GLY A 99 -5.78 8.51 16.22
C GLY A 99 -5.01 7.69 15.18
N ILE A 100 -5.23 8.00 13.91
CA ILE A 100 -4.48 7.44 12.81
C ILE A 100 -3.65 8.55 12.15
N ILE A 101 -2.39 8.26 11.86
CA ILE A 101 -1.50 9.14 11.09
C ILE A 101 -0.97 8.31 9.93
N VAL A 102 -1.25 8.77 8.71
CA VAL A 102 -0.80 8.12 7.47
C VAL A 102 -0.02 9.13 6.65
N GLY A 103 1.10 8.70 6.08
CA GLY A 103 1.92 9.50 5.18
C GLY A 103 2.09 8.79 3.84
N SER A 104 2.10 9.55 2.75
CA SER A 104 2.39 9.05 1.41
C SER A 104 3.32 10.02 0.70
N GLY A 105 4.24 9.49 -0.11
CA GLY A 105 5.16 10.30 -0.90
C GLY A 105 4.49 11.06 -2.07
N GLY A 106 3.25 10.71 -2.39
CA GLY A 106 2.47 11.35 -3.46
C GLY A 106 1.19 10.59 -3.79
N PRO A 107 0.37 11.16 -4.65
CA PRO A 107 -0.87 10.53 -5.14
C PRO A 107 -0.57 9.33 -6.04
N SER A 108 -1.57 8.48 -6.27
CA SER A 108 -1.46 7.38 -7.23
C SER A 108 -1.42 7.90 -8.66
N THR A 109 -0.21 7.97 -9.24
CA THR A 109 -0.02 8.38 -10.63
C THR A 109 -0.74 7.43 -11.60
N LYS A 110 -0.77 6.13 -11.31
CA LYS A 110 -1.51 5.10 -12.07
C LYS A 110 -3.00 5.42 -12.14
N ALA A 111 -3.63 5.77 -11.00
CA ALA A 111 -5.05 6.14 -10.97
C ALA A 111 -5.32 7.45 -11.74
N ILE A 112 -4.44 8.43 -11.64
CA ILE A 112 -4.56 9.71 -12.36
C ILE A 112 -4.43 9.51 -13.87
N ILE A 113 -3.42 8.76 -14.32
CA ILE A 113 -3.21 8.48 -15.75
C ILE A 113 -4.41 7.72 -16.32
N ASN A 114 -4.86 6.66 -15.65
CA ASN A 114 -6.02 5.89 -16.08
C ASN A 114 -7.28 6.77 -16.20
N ALA A 115 -7.55 7.63 -15.23
CA ALA A 115 -8.66 8.57 -15.31
C ALA A 115 -8.53 9.55 -16.47
N ALA A 116 -7.32 10.03 -16.77
CA ALA A 116 -7.05 10.90 -17.91
C ALA A 116 -7.27 10.19 -19.24
N GLU A 117 -6.83 8.96 -19.38
CA GLU A 117 -7.02 8.13 -20.58
C GLU A 117 -8.49 7.84 -20.83
N ILE A 118 -9.23 7.39 -19.80
CA ILE A 118 -10.68 7.18 -19.90
C ILE A 118 -11.39 8.47 -20.31
N THR A 119 -10.96 9.61 -19.77
CA THR A 119 -11.55 10.91 -20.13
C THR A 119 -11.34 11.25 -21.60
N ARG A 120 -10.14 10.99 -22.13
CA ARG A 120 -9.80 11.26 -23.54
C ARG A 120 -10.51 10.30 -24.51
N GLU A 121 -10.59 9.04 -24.16
CA GLU A 121 -11.14 8.00 -25.06
C GLU A 121 -12.67 7.91 -24.99
N LYS A 122 -13.25 8.03 -23.80
CA LYS A 122 -14.66 7.70 -23.53
C LYS A 122 -15.47 8.86 -22.94
N GLY A 123 -14.80 9.99 -22.65
CA GLY A 123 -15.37 11.17 -22.04
C GLY A 123 -15.46 11.11 -20.52
N PRO A 124 -15.59 12.29 -19.85
CA PRO A 124 -15.46 12.41 -18.39
C PRO A 124 -16.54 11.64 -17.60
N LYS A 125 -17.72 11.41 -18.20
CA LYS A 125 -18.80 10.65 -17.56
C LYS A 125 -18.45 9.17 -17.32
N ARG A 126 -17.39 8.66 -17.95
CA ARG A 126 -16.95 7.27 -17.82
C ARG A 126 -15.87 7.04 -16.78
N VAL A 127 -15.32 8.09 -16.19
CA VAL A 127 -14.26 8.00 -15.17
C VAL A 127 -14.74 7.27 -13.90
N GLY A 128 -15.99 7.41 -13.54
CA GLY A 128 -16.55 6.76 -12.35
C GLY A 128 -16.20 7.49 -11.04
N PRO A 129 -16.96 7.19 -9.97
CA PRO A 129 -16.85 7.92 -8.70
C PRO A 129 -15.63 7.55 -7.86
N PHE A 130 -15.02 6.41 -8.13
CA PHE A 130 -13.89 5.89 -7.33
C PHE A 130 -12.52 6.45 -7.76
N ALA A 131 -12.45 7.13 -8.91
CA ALA A 131 -11.19 7.68 -9.40
C ALA A 131 -10.58 8.72 -8.44
N VAL A 132 -11.40 9.52 -7.77
CA VAL A 132 -10.93 10.54 -6.81
C VAL A 132 -10.32 9.88 -5.56
N PRO A 133 -11.02 9.02 -4.80
CA PRO A 133 -10.43 8.37 -3.64
C PRO A 133 -9.19 7.51 -3.98
N MET A 134 -9.15 6.89 -5.14
CA MET A 134 -7.97 6.14 -5.59
C MET A 134 -6.78 7.04 -5.95
N ALA A 135 -7.04 8.28 -6.37
CA ALA A 135 -5.97 9.20 -6.79
C ALA A 135 -5.36 9.97 -5.63
N ILE A 136 -6.09 10.24 -4.56
CA ILE A 136 -5.61 11.01 -3.41
C ILE A 136 -4.75 10.15 -2.48
N CYS A 137 -3.91 10.80 -1.66
CA CYS A 137 -3.01 10.16 -0.71
C CYS A 137 -3.53 10.15 0.74
N SER A 138 -4.78 10.51 0.94
CA SER A 138 -5.42 10.54 2.28
C SER A 138 -6.72 9.78 2.26
#